data_a6ad20b7df3653675bc50a5a53063816
#
_entry.id   a6ad20b7df3653675bc50a5a53063816
#
_cell.length_a   1.000
_cell.length_b   1.000
_cell.length_c   1.000
_cell.angle_alpha   90.00
_cell.angle_beta   90.00
_cell.angle_gamma   90.00
#
_symmetry.space_group_name_H-M   'P 1'
#
loop_
_entity.id
_entity.type
_entity.pdbx_description
1 polymer ?
#
loop_
_entity_poly.entity_id
_entity_poly.type
_entity_poly.pdbx_seq_one_letter_code
_entity_poly.pdbx_strand_id
1 'polypeptide(L)'
;MSDWIDFYDFKHSVIYVNARHRDVHYRTIAQDMRAYVPSSTAHVLDYGCGEATSADLVAAACGRLVLAEAAPNVRASLAMRYAGDPKIAVISAEQAVMLPKASLDLIVMHSVAQYLSEAELERLLAMFRSLLKPDGLFILGDIVPPHLAAPSAALALLRFGAANGFFWAASSGLMRIFVSDYLRLRKTIGLSHYSEAAALEKLSRAGFNAKRAPRNIGHNQRRMTFIARA
;
A
#
# COMPACT_ATOMS: atom_id res chain seq x y z
N MET A 1 -18.52 -4.98 -6.06
CA MET A 1 -17.13 -4.44 -6.16
C MET A 1 -17.20 -2.97 -5.77
N SER A 2 -16.26 -2.45 -5.02
CA SER A 2 -16.33 -1.03 -4.65
C SER A 2 -15.90 -0.17 -5.84
N ASP A 3 -16.48 1.03 -5.99
CA ASP A 3 -16.15 1.99 -7.06
C ASP A 3 -14.64 2.29 -7.13
N TRP A 4 -13.92 2.10 -6.02
CA TRP A 4 -12.46 2.23 -5.96
C TRP A 4 -11.72 1.12 -6.71
N ILE A 5 -12.21 -0.14 -6.65
CA ILE A 5 -11.59 -1.26 -7.39
C ILE A 5 -11.76 -1.03 -8.89
N ASP A 6 -12.94 -0.62 -9.33
CA ASP A 6 -13.21 -0.31 -10.75
C ASP A 6 -12.35 0.87 -11.23
N PHE A 7 -12.19 1.90 -10.39
CA PHE A 7 -11.29 3.01 -10.72
C PHE A 7 -9.83 2.55 -10.86
N TYR A 8 -9.34 1.74 -9.92
CA TYR A 8 -7.97 1.21 -9.98
C TYR A 8 -7.78 0.27 -11.16
N ASP A 9 -8.78 -0.50 -11.54
CA ASP A 9 -8.68 -1.44 -12.63
C ASP A 9 -8.57 -0.79 -14.01
N PHE A 10 -9.23 0.35 -14.20
CA PHE A 10 -9.32 1.00 -15.52
C PHE A 10 -8.61 2.37 -15.60
N LYS A 11 -8.46 3.08 -14.51
CA LYS A 11 -8.03 4.50 -14.50
C LYS A 11 -6.87 4.81 -13.57
N HIS A 12 -6.25 3.82 -12.92
CA HIS A 12 -5.19 4.08 -11.94
C HIS A 12 -3.96 4.81 -12.51
N SER A 13 -3.68 4.67 -13.81
CA SER A 13 -2.57 5.36 -14.48
C SER A 13 -2.65 6.89 -14.36
N VAL A 14 -3.86 7.45 -14.15
CA VAL A 14 -4.08 8.89 -13.96
C VAL A 14 -3.47 9.41 -12.65
N ILE A 15 -3.24 8.54 -11.67
CA ILE A 15 -2.62 8.89 -10.38
C ILE A 15 -1.16 9.28 -10.56
N TYR A 16 -0.49 8.74 -11.58
CA TYR A 16 0.92 9.03 -11.85
C TYR A 16 1.05 10.12 -12.91
N VAL A 17 1.91 11.11 -12.65
CA VAL A 17 2.12 12.22 -13.59
C VAL A 17 2.85 11.78 -14.87
N ASN A 18 3.68 10.73 -14.77
CA ASN A 18 4.33 10.04 -15.89
C ASN A 18 4.89 8.67 -15.43
N ALA A 19 5.48 7.90 -16.36
CA ALA A 19 6.08 6.59 -16.10
C ALA A 19 7.22 6.67 -15.07
N ARG A 20 8.09 7.69 -15.15
CA ARG A 20 9.19 7.88 -14.18
C ARG A 20 8.67 8.07 -12.75
N HIS A 21 7.60 8.87 -12.55
CA HIS A 21 6.96 9.00 -11.23
C HIS A 21 6.50 7.66 -10.70
N ARG A 22 5.80 6.88 -11.53
CA ARG A 22 5.31 5.54 -11.16
C ARG A 22 6.46 4.63 -10.76
N ASP A 23 7.50 4.54 -11.58
CA ASP A 23 8.62 3.63 -11.34
C ASP A 23 9.42 4.01 -10.08
N VAL A 24 9.69 5.30 -9.87
CA VAL A 24 10.36 5.77 -8.65
C VAL A 24 9.47 5.59 -7.42
N HIS A 25 8.16 5.80 -7.54
CA HIS A 25 7.19 5.61 -6.46
C HIS A 25 7.22 4.15 -5.96
N TYR A 26 7.04 3.18 -6.86
CA TYR A 26 7.06 1.76 -6.48
C TYR A 26 8.43 1.31 -5.99
N ARG A 27 9.51 1.81 -6.59
CA ARG A 27 10.86 1.51 -6.11
C ARG A 27 11.09 2.03 -4.68
N THR A 28 10.65 3.24 -4.37
CA THR A 28 10.75 3.81 -3.02
C THR A 28 9.96 2.97 -2.02
N ILE A 29 8.72 2.59 -2.36
CA ILE A 29 7.89 1.73 -1.50
C ILE A 29 8.57 0.39 -1.27
N ALA A 30 9.03 -0.28 -2.33
CA ALA A 30 9.69 -1.57 -2.22
C ALA A 30 10.98 -1.53 -1.36
N GLN A 31 11.77 -0.46 -1.49
CA GLN A 31 12.97 -0.24 -0.66
C GLN A 31 12.61 -0.05 0.81
N ASP A 32 11.58 0.75 1.11
CA ASP A 32 11.10 0.98 2.47
C ASP A 32 10.50 -0.30 3.07
N MET A 33 9.70 -1.05 2.30
CA MET A 33 9.14 -2.34 2.71
C MET A 33 10.21 -3.39 3.03
N ARG A 34 11.26 -3.44 2.19
CA ARG A 34 12.39 -4.36 2.39
C ARG A 34 13.02 -4.24 3.77
N ALA A 35 13.03 -3.04 4.35
CA ALA A 35 13.58 -2.81 5.69
C ALA A 35 12.79 -3.51 6.82
N TYR A 36 11.56 -3.94 6.55
CA TYR A 36 10.71 -4.67 7.50
C TYR A 36 10.77 -6.18 7.31
N VAL A 37 11.39 -6.69 6.25
CA VAL A 37 11.52 -8.14 6.02
C VAL A 37 12.43 -8.74 7.10
N PRO A 38 11.92 -9.68 7.93
CA PRO A 38 12.66 -10.12 9.10
C PRO A 38 13.80 -11.10 8.80
N SER A 39 13.74 -11.83 7.69
CA SER A 39 14.79 -12.76 7.27
C SER A 39 14.71 -13.11 5.77
N SER A 40 15.77 -13.65 5.22
CA SER A 40 15.83 -14.14 3.84
C SER A 40 14.92 -15.35 3.55
N THR A 41 14.40 -16.00 4.58
CA THR A 41 13.44 -17.12 4.48
C THR A 41 12.02 -16.70 4.79
N ALA A 42 11.77 -15.43 5.10
CA ALA A 42 10.46 -14.90 5.49
C ALA A 42 9.40 -15.10 4.39
N HIS A 43 8.18 -15.41 4.79
CA HIS A 43 7.01 -15.38 3.94
C HIS A 43 6.28 -14.05 4.12
N VAL A 44 6.18 -13.29 3.04
CA VAL A 44 5.66 -11.91 3.00
C VAL A 44 4.38 -11.83 2.18
N LEU A 45 3.39 -11.12 2.68
CA LEU A 45 2.19 -10.73 1.95
C LEU A 45 2.18 -9.22 1.76
N ASP A 46 2.10 -8.75 0.51
CA ASP A 46 1.78 -7.36 0.15
C ASP A 46 0.32 -7.30 -0.29
N TYR A 47 -0.55 -6.74 0.57
CA TYR A 47 -1.99 -6.71 0.36
C TYR A 47 -2.44 -5.37 -0.21
N GLY A 48 -3.05 -5.41 -1.40
CA GLY A 48 -3.39 -4.24 -2.20
C GLY A 48 -2.14 -3.63 -2.83
N CYS A 49 -1.30 -4.47 -3.40
CA CYS A 49 0.04 -4.11 -3.88
C CYS A 49 0.05 -3.19 -5.11
N GLY A 50 -1.11 -2.99 -5.79
CA GLY A 50 -1.18 -2.22 -7.02
C GLY A 50 -0.30 -2.81 -8.12
N GLU A 51 0.37 -1.96 -8.92
CA GLU A 51 1.24 -2.43 -10.00
C GLU A 51 2.56 -3.06 -9.52
N ALA A 52 2.98 -2.83 -8.29
CA ALA A 52 4.17 -3.38 -7.62
C ALA A 52 5.38 -3.58 -8.57
N THR A 53 5.69 -2.55 -9.38
CA THR A 53 6.68 -2.65 -10.48
C THR A 53 8.11 -2.99 -10.02
N SER A 54 8.37 -2.92 -8.72
CA SER A 54 9.66 -3.21 -8.08
C SER A 54 9.54 -4.27 -6.98
N ALA A 55 8.57 -5.20 -7.09
CA ALA A 55 8.39 -6.28 -6.11
C ALA A 55 9.59 -7.24 -6.03
N ASP A 56 10.39 -7.33 -7.10
CA ASP A 56 11.66 -8.05 -7.16
C ASP A 56 12.63 -7.63 -6.04
N LEU A 57 12.64 -6.35 -5.65
CA LEU A 57 13.48 -5.85 -4.54
C LEU A 57 13.07 -6.45 -3.19
N VAL A 58 11.77 -6.66 -2.98
CA VAL A 58 11.25 -7.30 -1.77
C VAL A 58 11.49 -8.81 -1.84
N ALA A 59 11.19 -9.45 -2.98
CA ALA A 59 11.39 -10.87 -3.21
C ALA A 59 12.86 -11.29 -3.05
N ALA A 60 13.81 -10.43 -3.43
CA ALA A 60 15.24 -10.67 -3.21
C ALA A 60 15.61 -10.74 -1.71
N ALA A 61 14.83 -10.09 -0.84
CA ALA A 61 15.10 -10.03 0.61
C ALA A 61 14.35 -11.11 1.41
N CYS A 62 13.41 -11.85 0.83
CA CYS A 62 12.58 -12.84 1.52
C CYS A 62 12.62 -14.22 0.86
N GLY A 63 12.02 -15.21 1.50
CA GLY A 63 11.89 -16.56 0.95
C GLY A 63 10.71 -16.67 -0.02
N ARG A 64 9.61 -15.98 0.27
CA ARG A 64 8.42 -15.95 -0.59
C ARG A 64 7.68 -14.62 -0.45
N LEU A 65 7.28 -14.04 -1.57
CA LEU A 65 6.44 -12.86 -1.64
C LEU A 65 5.09 -13.21 -2.30
N VAL A 66 4.01 -12.92 -1.60
CA VAL A 66 2.65 -13.01 -2.15
C VAL A 66 2.15 -11.60 -2.40
N LEU A 67 1.78 -11.30 -3.65
CA LEU A 67 1.17 -10.05 -4.08
C LEU A 67 -0.34 -10.28 -4.19
N ALA A 68 -1.13 -9.67 -3.31
CA ALA A 68 -2.58 -9.75 -3.36
C ALA A 68 -3.15 -8.44 -3.92
N GLU A 69 -3.89 -8.54 -5.04
CA GLU A 69 -4.49 -7.38 -5.72
C GLU A 69 -5.95 -7.66 -6.09
N ALA A 70 -6.83 -6.72 -5.73
CA ALA A 70 -8.27 -6.83 -5.97
C ALA A 70 -8.63 -6.52 -7.43
N ALA A 71 -7.95 -5.54 -8.06
CA ALA A 71 -8.23 -5.10 -9.43
C ALA A 71 -7.79 -6.16 -10.47
N PRO A 72 -8.72 -6.75 -11.26
CA PRO A 72 -8.41 -7.91 -12.11
C PRO A 72 -7.36 -7.64 -13.19
N ASN A 73 -7.44 -6.49 -13.88
CA ASN A 73 -6.49 -6.16 -14.95
C ASN A 73 -5.09 -5.86 -14.41
N VAL A 74 -5.01 -5.17 -13.25
CA VAL A 74 -3.74 -4.94 -12.55
C VAL A 74 -3.14 -6.27 -12.12
N ARG A 75 -3.94 -7.16 -11.54
CA ARG A 75 -3.51 -8.50 -11.14
C ARG A 75 -3.03 -9.36 -12.32
N ALA A 76 -3.72 -9.33 -13.45
CA ALA A 76 -3.29 -10.03 -14.66
C ALA A 76 -1.93 -9.50 -15.17
N SER A 77 -1.72 -8.19 -15.14
CA SER A 77 -0.45 -7.56 -15.51
C SER A 77 0.69 -7.96 -14.57
N LEU A 78 0.41 -8.06 -13.25
CA LEU A 78 1.38 -8.56 -12.26
C LEU A 78 1.74 -10.02 -12.51
N ALA A 79 0.74 -10.87 -12.77
CA ALA A 79 0.96 -12.30 -13.03
C ALA A 79 1.84 -12.50 -14.26
N MET A 80 1.64 -11.73 -15.33
CA MET A 80 2.50 -11.76 -16.52
C MET A 80 3.92 -11.27 -16.20
N ARG A 81 4.05 -10.17 -15.46
CA ARG A 81 5.35 -9.56 -15.13
C ARG A 81 6.24 -10.50 -14.31
N TYR A 82 5.67 -11.22 -13.36
CA TYR A 82 6.40 -12.05 -12.42
C TYR A 82 6.27 -13.56 -12.67
N ALA A 83 5.75 -13.97 -13.84
CA ALA A 83 5.53 -15.38 -14.20
C ALA A 83 6.81 -16.25 -14.09
N GLY A 84 7.99 -15.65 -14.30
CA GLY A 84 9.29 -16.35 -14.24
C GLY A 84 9.96 -16.33 -12.87
N ASP A 85 9.41 -15.64 -11.88
CA ASP A 85 10.02 -15.56 -10.54
C ASP A 85 9.39 -16.57 -9.59
N PRO A 86 10.12 -17.64 -9.19
CA PRO A 86 9.57 -18.70 -8.32
C PRO A 86 9.26 -18.21 -6.91
N LYS A 87 9.78 -17.07 -6.49
CA LYS A 87 9.52 -16.48 -5.17
C LYS A 87 8.26 -15.65 -5.11
N ILE A 88 7.73 -15.17 -6.26
CA ILE A 88 6.58 -14.27 -6.32
C ILE A 88 5.33 -15.04 -6.73
N ALA A 89 4.31 -14.99 -5.90
CA ALA A 89 2.97 -15.48 -6.22
C ALA A 89 2.00 -14.30 -6.31
N VAL A 90 1.16 -14.27 -7.35
CA VAL A 90 0.13 -13.24 -7.52
C VAL A 90 -1.24 -13.88 -7.29
N ILE A 91 -2.03 -13.31 -6.38
CA ILE A 91 -3.34 -13.82 -5.98
C ILE A 91 -4.39 -12.70 -5.94
N SER A 92 -5.66 -13.07 -5.86
CA SER A 92 -6.73 -12.10 -5.60
C SER A 92 -6.85 -11.79 -4.09
N ALA A 93 -7.58 -10.70 -3.77
CA ALA A 93 -7.88 -10.37 -2.37
C ALA A 93 -8.70 -11.48 -1.68
N GLU A 94 -9.61 -12.13 -2.42
CA GLU A 94 -10.41 -13.25 -1.94
C GLU A 94 -9.54 -14.50 -1.66
N GLN A 95 -8.57 -14.77 -2.53
CA GLN A 95 -7.62 -15.87 -2.33
C GLN A 95 -6.71 -15.64 -1.12
N ALA A 96 -6.43 -14.38 -0.76
CA ALA A 96 -5.64 -14.08 0.43
C ALA A 96 -6.30 -14.59 1.72
N VAL A 97 -7.65 -14.67 1.77
CA VAL A 97 -8.39 -15.23 2.92
C VAL A 97 -8.13 -16.73 3.08
N MET A 98 -7.76 -17.42 1.99
CA MET A 98 -7.51 -18.88 1.98
C MET A 98 -6.07 -19.24 2.33
N LEU A 99 -5.20 -18.26 2.56
CA LEU A 99 -3.83 -18.54 3.01
C LEU A 99 -3.84 -19.27 4.37
N PRO A 100 -2.88 -20.18 4.61
CA PRO A 100 -2.81 -20.91 5.87
C PRO A 100 -2.64 -19.97 7.06
N LYS A 101 -3.34 -20.25 8.16
CA LYS A 101 -3.18 -19.52 9.42
C LYS A 101 -1.75 -19.67 9.93
N ALA A 102 -1.25 -18.66 10.64
CA ALA A 102 0.09 -18.63 11.24
C ALA A 102 1.21 -19.02 10.26
N SER A 103 1.11 -18.58 8.98
CA SER A 103 2.06 -18.93 7.93
C SER A 103 2.93 -17.77 7.46
N LEU A 104 2.56 -16.53 7.77
CA LEU A 104 3.24 -15.32 7.30
C LEU A 104 4.10 -14.70 8.39
N ASP A 105 5.29 -14.26 8.01
CA ASP A 105 6.22 -13.55 8.90
C ASP A 105 5.99 -12.03 8.84
N LEU A 106 5.53 -11.54 7.67
CA LEU A 106 5.26 -10.12 7.44
C LEU A 106 4.03 -9.96 6.55
N ILE A 107 3.15 -9.07 6.94
CA ILE A 107 2.08 -8.54 6.07
C ILE A 107 2.29 -7.04 5.94
N VAL A 108 2.22 -6.51 4.73
CA VAL A 108 2.18 -5.08 4.45
C VAL A 108 0.86 -4.73 3.79
N MET A 109 0.19 -3.70 4.27
CA MET A 109 -0.93 -3.05 3.61
C MET A 109 -0.62 -1.55 3.50
N HIS A 110 -0.28 -1.11 2.28
CA HIS A 110 0.16 0.27 2.02
C HIS A 110 -0.81 0.99 1.11
N SER A 111 -1.24 2.21 1.48
CA SER A 111 -2.16 3.05 0.71
C SER A 111 -3.56 2.44 0.45
N VAL A 112 -3.99 1.45 1.23
CA VAL A 112 -5.28 0.74 1.04
C VAL A 112 -6.34 1.22 2.02
N ALA A 113 -5.99 1.39 3.30
CA ALA A 113 -6.95 1.66 4.38
C ALA A 113 -7.85 2.89 4.12
N GLN A 114 -7.37 3.85 3.36
CA GLN A 114 -8.14 5.05 3.00
C GLN A 114 -9.35 4.78 2.10
N TYR A 115 -9.41 3.63 1.43
CA TYR A 115 -10.49 3.23 0.52
C TYR A 115 -11.48 2.24 1.16
N LEU A 116 -11.22 1.83 2.38
CA LEU A 116 -12.02 0.86 3.12
C LEU A 116 -13.00 1.55 4.06
N SER A 117 -14.18 0.98 4.18
CA SER A 117 -15.06 1.28 5.30
C SER A 117 -14.45 0.76 6.61
N GLU A 118 -14.94 1.26 7.72
CA GLU A 118 -14.47 0.84 9.05
C GLU A 118 -14.63 -0.68 9.27
N ALA A 119 -15.79 -1.21 8.89
CA ALA A 119 -16.08 -2.64 9.00
C ALA A 119 -15.19 -3.52 8.09
N GLU A 120 -14.82 -3.03 6.90
CA GLU A 120 -13.89 -3.72 6.01
C GLU A 120 -12.48 -3.75 6.60
N LEU A 121 -12.02 -2.62 7.12
CA LEU A 121 -10.72 -2.55 7.78
C LEU A 121 -10.65 -3.50 8.98
N GLU A 122 -11.67 -3.53 9.84
CA GLU A 122 -11.72 -4.41 11.01
C GLU A 122 -11.68 -5.90 10.62
N ARG A 123 -12.43 -6.29 9.58
CA ARG A 123 -12.38 -7.66 9.04
C ARG A 123 -10.99 -8.03 8.52
N LEU A 124 -10.33 -7.11 7.79
CA LEU A 124 -8.97 -7.35 7.29
C LEU A 124 -7.96 -7.45 8.42
N LEU A 125 -8.05 -6.60 9.44
CA LEU A 125 -7.16 -6.67 10.60
C LEU A 125 -7.29 -8.02 11.33
N ALA A 126 -8.52 -8.51 11.53
CA ALA A 126 -8.75 -9.82 12.14
C ALA A 126 -8.18 -10.97 11.27
N MET A 127 -8.36 -10.89 9.94
CA MET A 127 -7.79 -11.83 9.00
C MET A 127 -6.24 -11.81 9.08
N PHE A 128 -5.62 -10.65 8.99
CA PHE A 128 -4.16 -10.52 9.05
C PHE A 128 -3.60 -11.07 10.36
N ARG A 129 -4.29 -10.78 11.48
CA ARG A 129 -3.90 -11.33 12.79
C ARG A 129 -3.89 -12.87 12.79
N SER A 130 -4.84 -13.51 12.09
CA SER A 130 -4.92 -14.96 11.99
C SER A 130 -3.87 -15.58 11.05
N LEU A 131 -3.44 -14.85 10.01
CA LEU A 131 -2.46 -15.31 9.02
C LEU A 131 -1.02 -15.17 9.51
N LEU A 132 -0.76 -14.22 10.40
CA LEU A 132 0.58 -14.01 10.95
C LEU A 132 0.96 -15.11 11.93
N LYS A 133 2.23 -15.50 11.86
CA LYS A 133 2.88 -16.32 12.88
C LYS A 133 2.89 -15.58 14.23
N PRO A 134 3.07 -16.29 15.36
CA PRO A 134 3.43 -15.64 16.60
C PRO A 134 4.64 -14.72 16.40
N ASP A 135 4.57 -13.49 16.92
CA ASP A 135 5.58 -12.42 16.73
C ASP A 135 5.72 -11.90 15.28
N GLY A 136 4.88 -12.36 14.34
CA GLY A 136 4.82 -11.84 12.98
C GLY A 136 4.50 -10.34 12.95
N LEU A 137 4.93 -9.66 11.88
CA LEU A 137 4.77 -8.22 11.72
C LEU A 137 3.63 -7.89 10.76
N PHE A 138 2.80 -6.93 11.14
CA PHE A 138 1.90 -6.22 10.24
C PHE A 138 2.34 -4.77 10.11
N ILE A 139 2.50 -4.29 8.88
CA ILE A 139 2.82 -2.91 8.55
C ILE A 139 1.61 -2.27 7.89
N LEU A 140 1.00 -1.32 8.59
CA LEU A 140 -0.09 -0.51 8.08
C LEU A 140 0.49 0.83 7.61
N GLY A 141 0.66 1.00 6.30
CA GLY A 141 1.36 2.14 5.70
C GLY A 141 0.46 3.15 5.03
N ASP A 142 0.96 4.37 4.96
CA ASP A 142 0.38 5.49 4.22
C ASP A 142 -0.99 5.96 4.75
N ILE A 143 -1.18 5.90 6.06
CA ILE A 143 -2.39 6.36 6.73
C ILE A 143 -2.51 7.88 6.64
N VAL A 144 -3.65 8.34 6.16
CA VAL A 144 -3.95 9.76 5.96
C VAL A 144 -4.50 10.36 7.27
N PRO A 145 -3.81 11.33 7.89
CA PRO A 145 -4.35 12.01 9.07
C PRO A 145 -5.53 12.94 8.71
N PRO A 146 -6.48 13.19 9.64
CA PRO A 146 -7.71 13.95 9.36
C PRO A 146 -7.49 15.36 8.82
N HIS A 147 -6.39 16.00 9.20
CA HIS A 147 -6.11 17.41 8.87
C HIS A 147 -5.00 17.58 7.83
N LEU A 148 -4.76 16.54 6.99
CA LEU A 148 -3.75 16.66 5.94
C LEU A 148 -4.24 17.61 4.84
N ALA A 149 -3.71 18.82 4.85
CA ALA A 149 -4.06 19.84 3.87
C ALA A 149 -3.59 19.46 2.45
N ALA A 150 -4.45 19.65 1.46
CA ALA A 150 -4.13 19.37 0.05
C ALA A 150 -2.81 20.04 -0.44
N PRO A 151 -2.48 21.31 -0.07
CA PRO A 151 -1.21 21.92 -0.45
C PRO A 151 0.02 21.17 0.06
N SER A 152 -0.07 20.48 1.20
CA SER A 152 1.05 19.72 1.74
C SER A 152 1.35 18.45 0.96
N ALA A 153 0.33 17.79 0.42
CA ALA A 153 0.48 16.64 -0.46
C ALA A 153 1.08 17.07 -1.82
N ALA A 154 0.61 18.19 -2.35
CA ALA A 154 1.18 18.79 -3.57
C ALA A 154 2.67 19.13 -3.40
N LEU A 155 3.04 19.78 -2.29
CA LEU A 155 4.44 20.10 -1.99
C LEU A 155 5.30 18.82 -1.84
N ALA A 156 4.77 17.77 -1.23
CA ALA A 156 5.47 16.48 -1.12
C ALA A 156 5.75 15.90 -2.52
N LEU A 157 4.77 15.92 -3.43
CA LEU A 157 4.95 15.48 -4.81
C LEU A 157 5.96 16.33 -5.58
N LEU A 158 5.94 17.65 -5.44
CA LEU A 158 6.90 18.53 -6.10
C LEU A 158 8.34 18.29 -5.62
N ARG A 159 8.53 18.14 -4.31
CA ARG A 159 9.84 17.79 -3.73
C ARG A 159 10.33 16.42 -4.21
N PHE A 160 9.43 15.45 -4.25
CA PHE A 160 9.73 14.12 -4.77
C PHE A 160 10.11 14.17 -6.26
N GLY A 161 9.37 14.97 -7.05
CA GLY A 161 9.67 15.21 -8.45
C GLY A 161 11.02 15.89 -8.69
N ALA A 162 11.35 16.89 -7.86
CA ALA A 162 12.65 17.58 -7.92
C ALA A 162 13.81 16.63 -7.61
N ALA A 163 13.67 15.83 -6.56
CA ALA A 163 14.70 14.86 -6.14
C ALA A 163 14.90 13.72 -7.15
N ASN A 164 13.90 13.42 -8.00
CA ASN A 164 13.91 12.26 -8.89
C ASN A 164 13.80 12.62 -10.39
N GLY A 165 13.97 13.89 -10.77
CA GLY A 165 14.07 14.31 -12.15
C GLY A 165 12.75 14.33 -12.93
N PHE A 166 11.60 14.50 -12.24
CA PHE A 166 10.28 14.67 -12.88
C PHE A 166 9.50 15.90 -12.36
N PHE A 167 10.19 16.93 -11.88
CA PHE A 167 9.59 18.15 -11.31
C PHE A 167 8.56 18.81 -12.24
N TRP A 168 8.91 19.00 -13.52
CA TRP A 168 8.02 19.63 -14.49
C TRP A 168 6.77 18.78 -14.78
N ALA A 169 6.92 17.45 -14.81
CA ALA A 169 5.79 16.55 -14.92
C ALA A 169 4.92 16.57 -13.66
N ALA A 170 5.52 16.69 -12.47
CA ALA A 170 4.78 16.85 -11.21
C ALA A 170 3.96 18.15 -11.21
N SER A 171 4.56 19.26 -11.64
CA SER A 171 3.89 20.56 -11.73
C SER A 171 2.71 20.54 -12.70
N SER A 172 2.90 20.04 -13.93
CA SER A 172 1.83 19.91 -14.93
C SER A 172 0.77 18.87 -14.54
N GLY A 173 1.19 17.78 -13.87
CA GLY A 173 0.31 16.72 -13.38
C GLY A 173 -0.63 17.20 -12.28
N LEU A 174 -0.16 18.05 -11.35
CA LEU A 174 -1.01 18.68 -10.33
C LEU A 174 -2.15 19.47 -10.96
N MET A 175 -1.89 20.23 -12.02
CA MET A 175 -2.94 20.96 -12.76
C MET A 175 -3.98 20.00 -13.33
N ARG A 176 -3.57 18.86 -13.90
CA ARG A 176 -4.49 17.84 -14.45
C ARG A 176 -5.30 17.14 -13.38
N ILE A 177 -4.70 16.84 -12.21
CA ILE A 177 -5.39 16.20 -11.10
C ILE A 177 -6.54 17.09 -10.59
N PHE A 178 -6.39 18.41 -10.57
CA PHE A 178 -7.45 19.35 -10.17
C PHE A 178 -8.70 19.28 -11.05
N VAL A 179 -8.59 18.78 -12.29
CA VAL A 179 -9.69 18.70 -13.28
C VAL A 179 -10.13 17.24 -13.51
N SER A 180 -9.54 16.26 -12.79
CA SER A 180 -9.71 14.83 -13.07
C SER A 180 -10.90 14.19 -12.35
N ASP A 181 -11.40 13.07 -12.91
CA ASP A 181 -12.38 12.18 -12.29
C ASP A 181 -11.93 11.65 -10.92
N TYR A 182 -10.62 11.58 -10.68
CA TYR A 182 -10.06 11.17 -9.38
C TYR A 182 -10.48 12.09 -8.24
N LEU A 183 -10.44 13.41 -8.44
CA LEU A 183 -10.91 14.35 -7.41
C LEU A 183 -12.43 14.31 -7.25
N ARG A 184 -13.18 14.06 -8.33
CA ARG A 184 -14.63 13.87 -8.27
C ARG A 184 -14.97 12.60 -7.47
N LEU A 185 -14.32 11.47 -7.79
CA LEU A 185 -14.50 10.20 -7.08
C LEU A 185 -14.15 10.36 -5.59
N ARG A 186 -13.02 10.99 -5.30
CA ARG A 186 -12.57 11.27 -3.93
C ARG A 186 -13.55 12.15 -3.14
N LYS A 187 -14.23 13.09 -3.80
CA LYS A 187 -15.27 13.93 -3.18
C LYS A 187 -16.58 13.17 -2.95
N THR A 188 -16.94 12.27 -3.87
CA THR A 188 -18.21 11.53 -3.84
C THR A 188 -18.17 10.37 -2.85
N ILE A 189 -17.11 9.56 -2.89
CA ILE A 189 -16.97 8.36 -2.05
C ILE A 189 -16.27 8.70 -0.73
N GLY A 190 -15.45 9.76 -0.72
CA GLY A 190 -14.62 10.11 0.42
C GLY A 190 -13.36 9.24 0.54
N LEU A 191 -12.54 9.59 1.50
CA LEU A 191 -11.42 8.77 1.96
C LEU A 191 -11.51 8.63 3.46
N SER A 192 -11.24 7.44 3.97
CA SER A 192 -11.11 7.22 5.40
C SER A 192 -9.82 7.88 5.91
N HIS A 193 -9.95 8.65 6.98
CA HIS A 193 -8.86 9.33 7.64
C HIS A 193 -8.76 8.83 9.08
N TYR A 194 -7.56 8.56 9.55
CA TYR A 194 -7.34 8.11 10.92
C TYR A 194 -6.32 8.99 11.62
N SER A 195 -6.65 9.45 12.84
CA SER A 195 -5.64 10.00 13.73
C SER A 195 -4.69 8.88 14.19
N GLU A 196 -3.53 9.24 14.71
CA GLU A 196 -2.59 8.27 15.28
C GLU A 196 -3.26 7.43 16.37
N ALA A 197 -3.98 8.07 17.28
CA ALA A 197 -4.71 7.40 18.37
C ALA A 197 -5.75 6.42 17.84
N ALA A 198 -6.58 6.83 16.86
CA ALA A 198 -7.60 5.97 16.27
C ALA A 198 -6.99 4.75 15.52
N ALA A 199 -5.89 4.94 14.83
CA ALA A 199 -5.21 3.83 14.14
C ALA A 199 -4.62 2.83 15.16
N LEU A 200 -3.97 3.32 16.22
CA LEU A 200 -3.44 2.47 17.30
C LEU A 200 -4.55 1.73 18.04
N GLU A 201 -5.66 2.40 18.33
CA GLU A 201 -6.81 1.78 18.98
C GLU A 201 -7.40 0.63 18.15
N LYS A 202 -7.58 0.84 16.82
CA LYS A 202 -8.07 -0.23 15.92
C LYS A 202 -7.12 -1.43 15.87
N LEU A 203 -5.82 -1.17 15.77
CA LEU A 203 -4.82 -2.24 15.80
C LEU A 203 -4.83 -2.99 17.13
N SER A 204 -4.94 -2.29 18.26
CA SER A 204 -5.04 -2.89 19.59
C SER A 204 -6.30 -3.73 19.75
N ARG A 205 -7.48 -3.25 19.31
CA ARG A 205 -8.73 -4.02 19.32
C ARG A 205 -8.65 -5.30 18.48
N ALA A 206 -7.86 -5.28 17.40
CA ALA A 206 -7.61 -6.46 16.58
C ALA A 206 -6.55 -7.42 17.18
N GLY A 207 -6.04 -7.13 18.39
CA GLY A 207 -5.09 -7.98 19.11
C GLY A 207 -3.62 -7.76 18.74
N PHE A 208 -3.29 -6.62 18.14
CA PHE A 208 -1.91 -6.25 17.83
C PHE A 208 -1.30 -5.37 18.93
N ASN A 209 -0.01 -5.59 19.22
CA ASN A 209 0.82 -4.62 19.90
C ASN A 209 1.44 -3.67 18.85
N ALA A 210 0.96 -2.43 18.80
CA ALA A 210 1.28 -1.52 17.71
C ALA A 210 1.93 -0.20 18.19
N LYS A 211 2.81 0.32 17.33
CA LYS A 211 3.41 1.66 17.49
C LYS A 211 3.52 2.35 16.14
N ARG A 212 3.55 3.68 16.15
CA ARG A 212 3.88 4.46 14.96
C ARG A 212 5.35 4.25 14.58
N ALA A 213 5.60 4.06 13.28
CA ALA A 213 6.94 4.04 12.74
C ALA A 213 7.54 5.48 12.72
N PRO A 214 8.86 5.65 12.85
CA PRO A 214 9.51 6.96 12.82
C PRO A 214 9.39 7.65 11.44
N ARG A 215 9.17 6.87 10.38
CA ARG A 215 8.99 7.35 9.01
C ARG A 215 7.83 6.64 8.33
N ASN A 216 7.14 7.35 7.44
CA ASN A 216 6.15 6.73 6.56
C ASN A 216 6.85 5.98 5.42
N ILE A 217 6.29 4.85 5.00
CA ILE A 217 6.66 4.20 3.73
C ILE A 217 6.29 5.14 2.57
N GLY A 218 7.20 5.29 1.61
CA GLY A 218 7.01 6.18 0.47
C GLY A 218 7.40 7.65 0.74
N HIS A 219 7.14 8.49 -0.24
CA HIS A 219 7.70 9.85 -0.27
C HIS A 219 6.98 10.86 0.66
N ASN A 220 5.70 10.64 0.98
CA ASN A 220 4.92 11.60 1.76
C ASN A 220 5.04 11.37 3.27
N GLN A 221 6.01 12.03 3.90
CA GLN A 221 6.30 11.88 5.34
C GLN A 221 5.28 12.56 6.27
N ARG A 222 4.23 13.19 5.73
CA ARG A 222 3.09 13.71 6.50
C ARG A 222 1.99 12.67 6.72
N ARG A 223 2.09 11.53 6.05
CA ARG A 223 1.28 10.33 6.31
C ARG A 223 1.98 9.45 7.34
N MET A 224 1.30 8.44 7.81
CA MET A 224 1.78 7.62 8.92
C MET A 224 1.89 6.15 8.52
N THR A 225 2.90 5.50 9.05
CA THR A 225 3.04 4.03 9.03
C THR A 225 3.02 3.52 10.48
N PHE A 226 2.37 2.39 10.70
CA PHE A 226 2.30 1.69 11.98
C PHE A 226 2.95 0.32 11.85
N ILE A 227 3.73 -0.04 12.86
CA ILE A 227 4.33 -1.36 13.03
C ILE A 227 3.52 -2.07 14.10
N ALA A 228 2.91 -3.20 13.77
CA ALA A 228 2.05 -3.97 14.64
C ALA A 228 2.58 -5.41 14.77
N ARG A 229 2.75 -5.92 15.98
CA ARG A 229 3.15 -7.30 16.25
C ARG A 229 1.92 -8.14 16.57
N ALA A 230 1.90 -9.35 16.01
CA ALA A 230 0.88 -10.35 16.26
C ALA A 230 0.98 -10.95 17.65
#